data_35fdc2d5162ad236e542b11a77d420c8
#
_entry.id   35fdc2d5162ad236e542b11a77d420c8
#
_cell.length_a   1.000
_cell.length_b   1.000
_cell.length_c   1.000
_cell.angle_alpha   90.00
_cell.angle_beta   90.00
_cell.angle_gamma   90.00
#
_symmetry.space_group_name_H-M   'P 1'
#
loop_
_entity.id
_entity.type
_entity.pdbx_description
1 polymer ?
#
loop_
_entity_poly.entity_id
_entity_poly.type
_entity_poly.pdbx_seq_one_letter_code
_entity_poly.pdbx_strand_id
1 'polypeptide(L)'
;CIRDSSKSYKDRLKAARKKTGMECGMMVACGTINNMKVTAVASDFDFLGASMAAAEGEAFLFGIQHAIENRTPFLCISAGGGMRMMESLISLSQMTRTTLAINELKKNSLPYLVCITDPTAGGITASYAMLGDIHIAEPGALIAFAGARVIQGTVKEELPDGFQKSEYVEKTGFVDLIVERKDLASKIGTLLSILLKQNSVISSEQNETSEDSQSLTRAAS
;
A
#
# COMPACT_ATOMS: atom_id res chain seq x y z
N CYS A 1 -24.21 -14.63 -9.91
CA CYS A 1 -23.50 -13.91 -8.84
C CYS A 1 -24.07 -12.50 -8.59
N ILE A 2 -24.07 -11.60 -9.57
CA ILE A 2 -24.60 -10.23 -9.38
C ILE A 2 -26.12 -10.23 -9.22
N ARG A 3 -26.84 -11.11 -9.92
CA ARG A 3 -28.29 -11.25 -9.87
C ARG A 3 -28.80 -11.92 -8.60
N ASP A 4 -27.98 -12.75 -7.93
CA ASP A 4 -28.38 -13.52 -6.74
C ASP A 4 -28.15 -12.74 -5.42
N SER A 5 -27.64 -11.52 -5.50
CA SER A 5 -27.46 -10.68 -4.33
C SER A 5 -28.79 -10.05 -3.90
N SER A 6 -29.17 -10.24 -2.65
CA SER A 6 -30.37 -9.63 -2.04
C SER A 6 -30.31 -8.10 -1.95
N LYS A 7 -29.11 -7.48 -2.12
CA LYS A 7 -28.90 -6.02 -2.09
C LYS A 7 -28.33 -5.53 -3.40
N SER A 8 -28.88 -4.43 -3.93
CA SER A 8 -28.38 -3.78 -5.12
C SER A 8 -26.96 -3.24 -4.90
N TYR A 9 -26.19 -3.07 -5.99
CA TYR A 9 -24.85 -2.46 -5.90
C TYR A 9 -24.91 -1.04 -5.34
N LYS A 10 -25.93 -0.27 -5.73
CA LYS A 10 -26.17 1.09 -5.20
C LYS A 10 -26.34 1.10 -3.68
N ASP A 11 -27.08 0.12 -3.13
CA ASP A 11 -27.30 0.01 -1.68
C ASP A 11 -26.02 -0.41 -0.94
N ARG A 12 -25.20 -1.28 -1.56
CA ARG A 12 -23.90 -1.67 -1.02
C ARG A 12 -22.94 -0.48 -0.96
N LEU A 13 -22.85 0.33 -2.01
CA LEU A 13 -22.07 1.56 -2.03
C LEU A 13 -22.52 2.54 -0.95
N LYS A 14 -23.85 2.74 -0.84
CA LYS A 14 -24.41 3.63 0.19
C LYS A 14 -24.07 3.17 1.61
N ALA A 15 -24.12 1.86 1.85
CA ALA A 15 -23.77 1.27 3.13
C ALA A 15 -22.26 1.40 3.42
N ALA A 16 -21.39 1.16 2.43
CA ALA A 16 -19.95 1.31 2.56
C ALA A 16 -19.57 2.77 2.88
N ARG A 17 -20.09 3.74 2.13
CA ARG A 17 -19.89 5.17 2.37
C ARG A 17 -20.33 5.57 3.78
N LYS A 18 -21.50 5.08 4.22
CA LYS A 18 -21.98 5.35 5.59
C LYS A 18 -21.07 4.74 6.67
N LYS A 19 -20.52 3.54 6.41
CA LYS A 19 -19.64 2.84 7.36
C LYS A 19 -18.29 3.51 7.49
N THR A 20 -17.67 3.89 6.37
CA THR A 20 -16.27 4.37 6.33
C THR A 20 -16.16 5.89 6.34
N GLY A 21 -17.22 6.61 5.99
CA GLY A 21 -17.17 8.06 5.74
C GLY A 21 -16.44 8.44 4.46
N MET A 22 -16.06 7.46 3.64
CA MET A 22 -15.30 7.66 2.39
C MET A 22 -16.21 7.54 1.17
N GLU A 23 -15.88 8.24 0.09
CA GLU A 23 -16.60 8.14 -1.19
C GLU A 23 -16.18 6.91 -2.02
N CYS A 24 -14.94 6.44 -1.85
CA CYS A 24 -14.39 5.22 -2.48
C CYS A 24 -13.42 4.50 -1.53
N GLY A 25 -13.02 3.30 -1.88
CA GLY A 25 -12.14 2.45 -1.07
C GLY A 25 -10.65 2.80 -1.14
N MET A 26 -10.29 3.98 -1.66
CA MET A 26 -8.90 4.41 -1.76
C MET A 26 -8.76 5.88 -1.38
N MET A 27 -7.80 6.17 -0.53
CA MET A 27 -7.45 7.51 -0.07
C MET A 27 -6.13 7.94 -0.69
N VAL A 28 -6.05 9.19 -1.14
CA VAL A 28 -4.79 9.83 -1.54
C VAL A 28 -4.36 10.79 -0.44
N ALA A 29 -3.11 10.74 -0.05
CA ALA A 29 -2.53 11.60 0.97
C ALA A 29 -1.16 12.12 0.53
N CYS A 30 -0.84 13.33 0.98
CA CYS A 30 0.47 13.95 0.81
C CYS A 30 1.02 14.32 2.18
N GLY A 31 2.29 14.07 2.39
CA GLY A 31 2.91 14.34 3.68
C GLY A 31 4.42 14.15 3.62
N THR A 32 5.00 13.94 4.80
CA THR A 32 6.44 13.71 4.93
C THR A 32 6.73 12.46 5.72
N ILE A 33 7.74 11.71 5.30
CA ILE A 33 8.33 10.58 6.04
C ILE A 33 9.82 10.92 6.19
N ASN A 34 10.34 11.02 7.43
CA ASN A 34 11.71 11.44 7.71
C ASN A 34 12.10 12.73 6.94
N ASN A 35 11.24 13.75 6.98
CA ASN A 35 11.39 15.04 6.29
C ASN A 35 11.40 14.97 4.75
N MET A 36 11.18 13.81 4.15
CA MET A 36 11.04 13.67 2.70
C MET A 36 9.56 13.74 2.31
N LYS A 37 9.23 14.60 1.36
CA LYS A 37 7.87 14.68 0.81
C LYS A 37 7.51 13.37 0.10
N VAL A 38 6.31 12.88 0.34
CA VAL A 38 5.79 11.63 -0.23
C VAL A 38 4.34 11.84 -0.64
N THR A 39 3.96 11.32 -1.79
CA THR A 39 2.56 11.12 -2.16
C THR A 39 2.21 9.66 -1.92
N ALA A 40 1.14 9.41 -1.19
CA ALA A 40 0.73 8.06 -0.84
C ALA A 40 -0.72 7.78 -1.24
N VAL A 41 -1.01 6.53 -1.55
CA VAL A 41 -2.37 5.99 -1.63
C VAL A 41 -2.52 4.86 -0.64
N ALA A 42 -3.68 4.77 -0.02
CA ALA A 42 -4.00 3.70 0.92
C ALA A 42 -5.39 3.14 0.64
N SER A 43 -5.49 1.82 0.63
CA SER A 43 -6.75 1.10 0.45
C SER A 43 -7.44 0.87 1.79
N ASP A 44 -8.76 1.10 1.86
CA ASP A 44 -9.58 0.79 3.03
C ASP A 44 -10.37 -0.50 2.81
N PHE A 45 -10.00 -1.56 3.54
CA PHE A 45 -10.63 -2.86 3.42
C PHE A 45 -12.11 -2.86 3.85
N ASP A 46 -12.51 -1.96 4.73
CA ASP A 46 -13.91 -1.80 5.15
C ASP A 46 -14.82 -1.26 4.04
N PHE A 47 -14.22 -0.63 3.02
CA PHE A 47 -14.98 -0.19 1.83
C PHE A 47 -15.03 -1.32 0.79
N LEU A 48 -16.05 -2.16 0.87
CA LEU A 48 -16.30 -3.27 -0.08
C LEU A 48 -15.08 -4.20 -0.29
N GLY A 49 -14.33 -4.48 0.79
CA GLY A 49 -13.13 -5.32 0.74
C GLY A 49 -11.98 -4.69 -0.02
N ALA A 50 -11.90 -3.35 -0.05
CA ALA A 50 -10.96 -2.56 -0.83
C ALA A 50 -10.88 -2.98 -2.31
N SER A 51 -11.98 -3.51 -2.86
CA SER A 51 -12.01 -3.96 -4.24
C SER A 51 -11.87 -2.79 -5.19
N MET A 52 -10.98 -2.94 -6.19
CA MET A 52 -10.70 -1.92 -7.20
C MET A 52 -11.86 -1.78 -8.18
N ALA A 53 -12.33 -0.55 -8.38
CA ALA A 53 -13.34 -0.16 -9.34
C ALA A 53 -12.98 1.18 -9.98
N ALA A 54 -13.89 1.80 -10.71
CA ALA A 54 -13.62 3.06 -11.43
C ALA A 54 -13.13 4.17 -10.48
N ALA A 55 -13.79 4.38 -9.36
CA ALA A 55 -13.45 5.46 -8.43
C ALA A 55 -12.08 5.25 -7.74
N GLU A 56 -11.77 4.02 -7.35
CA GLU A 56 -10.47 3.68 -6.79
C GLU A 56 -9.35 3.82 -7.84
N GLY A 57 -9.64 3.44 -9.09
CA GLY A 57 -8.71 3.64 -10.20
C GLY A 57 -8.41 5.12 -10.45
N GLU A 58 -9.43 5.98 -10.47
CA GLU A 58 -9.24 7.43 -10.58
C GLU A 58 -8.42 7.99 -9.42
N ALA A 59 -8.69 7.58 -8.18
CA ALA A 59 -7.92 7.99 -7.02
C ALA A 59 -6.44 7.59 -7.15
N PHE A 60 -6.16 6.37 -7.62
CA PHE A 60 -4.80 5.90 -7.85
C PHE A 60 -4.08 6.74 -8.92
N LEU A 61 -4.73 6.98 -10.06
CA LEU A 61 -4.19 7.80 -11.14
C LEU A 61 -3.94 9.24 -10.68
N PHE A 62 -4.88 9.82 -9.94
CA PHE A 62 -4.72 11.14 -9.34
C PHE A 62 -3.49 11.21 -8.42
N GLY A 63 -3.29 10.19 -7.56
CA GLY A 63 -2.12 10.12 -6.70
C GLY A 63 -0.81 10.08 -7.49
N ILE A 64 -0.74 9.29 -8.55
CA ILE A 64 0.44 9.24 -9.44
C ILE A 64 0.67 10.58 -10.15
N GLN A 65 -0.39 11.17 -10.70
CA GLN A 65 -0.29 12.48 -11.37
C GLN A 65 0.26 13.54 -10.40
N HIS A 66 -0.28 13.57 -9.17
CA HIS A 66 0.19 14.47 -8.13
C HIS A 66 1.67 14.21 -7.77
N ALA A 67 2.09 12.94 -7.69
CA ALA A 67 3.48 12.58 -7.42
C ALA A 67 4.42 13.10 -8.53
N ILE A 68 4.03 12.97 -9.80
CA ILE A 68 4.78 13.45 -10.95
C ILE A 68 4.90 14.99 -10.91
N GLU A 69 3.79 15.69 -10.74
CA GLU A 69 3.75 17.18 -10.72
C GLU A 69 4.59 17.76 -9.58
N ASN A 70 4.57 17.12 -8.42
CA ASN A 70 5.31 17.58 -7.24
C ASN A 70 6.70 16.94 -7.07
N ARG A 71 7.11 16.09 -8.01
CA ARG A 71 8.41 15.38 -7.98
C ARG A 71 8.61 14.61 -6.68
N THR A 72 7.58 13.93 -6.19
CA THR A 72 7.62 13.12 -4.96
C THR A 72 7.69 11.64 -5.28
N PRO A 73 8.34 10.80 -4.45
CA PRO A 73 8.16 9.35 -4.51
C PRO A 73 6.68 9.00 -4.26
N PHE A 74 6.28 7.86 -4.78
CA PHE A 74 4.92 7.35 -4.63
C PHE A 74 4.91 6.10 -3.75
N LEU A 75 4.07 6.11 -2.73
CA LEU A 75 3.88 5.01 -1.78
C LEU A 75 2.46 4.46 -1.93
N CYS A 76 2.33 3.16 -2.16
CA CYS A 76 1.05 2.48 -2.15
C CYS A 76 0.95 1.56 -0.92
N ILE A 77 -0.05 1.77 -0.08
CA ILE A 77 -0.43 0.85 0.99
C ILE A 77 -1.61 0.04 0.47
N SER A 78 -1.31 -1.16 -0.02
CA SER A 78 -2.28 -1.99 -0.71
C SER A 78 -3.00 -2.95 0.23
N ALA A 79 -4.31 -2.99 0.09
CA ALA A 79 -5.18 -4.03 0.65
C ALA A 79 -6.27 -4.33 -0.38
N GLY A 80 -6.85 -5.51 -0.34
CA GLY A 80 -8.07 -5.80 -1.07
C GLY A 80 -8.14 -7.18 -1.71
N GLY A 81 -9.37 -7.58 -1.99
CA GLY A 81 -9.69 -8.90 -2.57
C GLY A 81 -9.60 -8.98 -4.09
N GLY A 82 -9.27 -7.88 -4.79
CA GLY A 82 -9.17 -7.85 -6.24
C GLY A 82 -10.08 -6.84 -6.92
N MET A 83 -10.46 -7.11 -8.17
CA MET A 83 -11.34 -6.23 -8.95
C MET A 83 -12.80 -6.35 -8.52
N ARG A 84 -13.51 -5.23 -8.46
CA ARG A 84 -14.92 -5.18 -8.05
C ARG A 84 -15.83 -5.78 -9.12
N MET A 85 -16.36 -6.96 -8.87
CA MET A 85 -17.18 -7.70 -9.84
C MET A 85 -18.44 -6.93 -10.28
N MET A 86 -19.02 -6.11 -9.41
CA MET A 86 -20.23 -5.36 -9.72
C MET A 86 -20.05 -4.29 -10.80
N GLU A 87 -18.81 -3.83 -11.03
CA GLU A 87 -18.50 -2.90 -12.15
C GLU A 87 -17.90 -3.62 -13.37
N SER A 88 -17.79 -4.96 -13.31
CA SER A 88 -17.48 -5.80 -14.46
C SER A 88 -16.23 -5.35 -15.23
N LEU A 89 -16.34 -5.12 -16.53
CA LEU A 89 -15.22 -4.72 -17.40
C LEU A 89 -14.59 -3.38 -17.01
N ILE A 90 -15.37 -2.47 -16.44
CA ILE A 90 -14.84 -1.18 -15.94
C ILE A 90 -13.81 -1.39 -14.84
N SER A 91 -14.08 -2.31 -13.90
CA SER A 91 -13.10 -2.70 -12.88
C SER A 91 -11.85 -3.33 -13.47
N LEU A 92 -12.02 -4.26 -14.42
CA LEU A 92 -10.88 -4.94 -15.06
C LEU A 92 -10.00 -3.95 -15.82
N SER A 93 -10.58 -2.94 -16.48
CA SER A 93 -9.81 -1.93 -17.20
C SER A 93 -8.91 -1.09 -16.29
N GLN A 94 -9.20 -1.03 -14.98
CA GLN A 94 -8.34 -0.32 -14.02
C GLN A 94 -6.95 -0.97 -13.89
N MET A 95 -6.83 -2.29 -14.12
CA MET A 95 -5.51 -2.95 -14.13
C MET A 95 -4.59 -2.33 -15.17
N THR A 96 -5.07 -2.16 -16.40
CA THR A 96 -4.31 -1.52 -17.47
C THR A 96 -4.04 -0.05 -17.16
N ARG A 97 -5.03 0.69 -16.69
CA ARG A 97 -4.91 2.12 -16.39
C ARG A 97 -3.86 2.38 -15.31
N THR A 98 -3.89 1.64 -14.21
CA THR A 98 -2.91 1.78 -13.12
C THR A 98 -1.51 1.38 -13.57
N THR A 99 -1.38 0.33 -14.37
CA THR A 99 -0.08 -0.08 -14.96
C THR A 99 0.53 1.00 -15.85
N LEU A 100 -0.28 1.62 -16.71
CA LEU A 100 0.16 2.72 -17.57
C LEU A 100 0.59 3.94 -16.74
N ALA A 101 -0.15 4.28 -15.69
CA ALA A 101 0.20 5.38 -14.81
C ALA A 101 1.51 5.12 -14.06
N ILE A 102 1.75 3.90 -13.57
CA ILE A 102 3.03 3.52 -12.94
C ILE A 102 4.18 3.63 -13.96
N ASN A 103 3.97 3.20 -15.19
CA ASN A 103 4.99 3.34 -16.23
C ASN A 103 5.34 4.83 -16.47
N GLU A 104 4.36 5.72 -16.43
CA GLU A 104 4.61 7.16 -16.55
C GLU A 104 5.38 7.70 -15.33
N LEU A 105 5.06 7.25 -14.12
CA LEU A 105 5.81 7.58 -12.91
C LEU A 105 7.29 7.16 -13.04
N LYS A 106 7.55 5.93 -13.52
CA LYS A 106 8.91 5.39 -13.74
C LYS A 106 9.69 6.17 -14.80
N LYS A 107 9.05 6.59 -15.88
CA LYS A 107 9.68 7.48 -16.88
C LYS A 107 10.14 8.81 -16.28
N ASN A 108 9.45 9.29 -15.26
CA ASN A 108 9.84 10.48 -14.52
C ASN A 108 10.92 10.22 -13.46
N SER A 109 11.46 9.01 -13.38
CA SER A 109 12.50 8.58 -12.42
C SER A 109 12.09 8.81 -10.97
N LEU A 110 10.81 8.58 -10.64
CA LEU A 110 10.27 8.69 -9.30
C LEU A 110 10.10 7.29 -8.69
N PRO A 111 10.60 7.04 -7.48
CA PRO A 111 10.49 5.76 -6.83
C PRO A 111 9.03 5.39 -6.53
N TYR A 112 8.70 4.12 -6.74
CA TYR A 112 7.41 3.53 -6.40
C TYR A 112 7.60 2.42 -5.36
N LEU A 113 7.16 2.66 -4.13
CA LEU A 113 7.20 1.68 -3.05
C LEU A 113 5.79 1.13 -2.80
N VAL A 114 5.71 -0.17 -2.57
CA VAL A 114 4.45 -0.83 -2.22
C VAL A 114 4.58 -1.48 -0.84
N CYS A 115 3.66 -1.10 0.06
CA CYS A 115 3.45 -1.77 1.33
C CYS A 115 2.24 -2.69 1.18
N ILE A 116 2.48 -3.99 1.27
CA ILE A 116 1.48 -5.04 1.08
C ILE A 116 0.90 -5.43 2.43
N THR A 117 -0.39 -5.17 2.63
CA THR A 117 -1.10 -5.50 3.88
C THR A 117 -2.06 -6.68 3.69
N ASP A 118 -2.58 -7.21 4.80
CA ASP A 118 -3.47 -8.37 4.80
C ASP A 118 -4.95 -7.97 4.58
N PRO A 119 -5.64 -8.55 3.59
CA PRO A 119 -5.14 -9.31 2.45
C PRO A 119 -4.85 -8.42 1.24
N THR A 120 -3.91 -8.81 0.38
CA THR A 120 -3.73 -8.23 -0.94
C THR A 120 -3.79 -9.35 -1.98
N ALA A 121 -4.83 -9.36 -2.82
CA ALA A 121 -5.10 -10.52 -3.69
C ALA A 121 -5.71 -10.15 -5.04
N GLY A 122 -5.79 -11.15 -5.91
CA GLY A 122 -6.51 -11.08 -7.18
C GLY A 122 -5.89 -10.10 -8.18
N GLY A 123 -6.74 -9.32 -8.85
CA GLY A 123 -6.30 -8.32 -9.81
C GLY A 123 -5.47 -7.18 -9.23
N ILE A 124 -5.48 -6.99 -7.91
CA ILE A 124 -4.63 -6.02 -7.22
C ILE A 124 -3.17 -6.47 -7.28
N THR A 125 -2.88 -7.71 -6.89
CA THR A 125 -1.54 -8.30 -7.03
C THR A 125 -1.14 -8.44 -8.50
N ALA A 126 -2.08 -8.78 -9.38
CA ALA A 126 -1.81 -8.89 -10.82
C ALA A 126 -1.65 -7.53 -11.54
N SER A 127 -1.69 -6.42 -10.82
CA SER A 127 -1.50 -5.07 -11.36
C SER A 127 -0.63 -4.21 -10.45
N TYR A 128 -1.15 -3.14 -9.91
CA TYR A 128 -0.37 -2.09 -9.26
C TYR A 128 0.41 -2.54 -8.01
N ALA A 129 -0.08 -3.55 -7.26
CA ALA A 129 0.59 -3.95 -6.03
C ALA A 129 1.92 -4.71 -6.23
N MET A 130 2.16 -5.28 -7.42
CA MET A 130 3.39 -6.02 -7.73
C MET A 130 4.24 -5.31 -8.81
N LEU A 131 4.04 -4.02 -9.01
CA LEU A 131 4.80 -3.20 -9.95
C LEU A 131 5.72 -2.18 -9.26
N GLY A 132 5.86 -2.27 -7.94
CA GLY A 132 6.78 -1.45 -7.16
C GLY A 132 8.24 -1.65 -7.53
N ASP A 133 9.06 -0.69 -7.17
CA ASP A 133 10.52 -0.83 -7.20
C ASP A 133 10.99 -1.58 -5.94
N ILE A 134 10.23 -1.48 -4.84
CA ILE A 134 10.42 -2.24 -3.60
C ILE A 134 9.05 -2.66 -3.05
N HIS A 135 8.94 -3.94 -2.69
CA HIS A 135 7.76 -4.54 -2.08
C HIS A 135 8.03 -4.86 -0.60
N ILE A 136 7.30 -4.20 0.28
CA ILE A 136 7.36 -4.39 1.73
C ILE A 136 6.05 -5.06 2.15
N ALA A 137 6.12 -6.18 2.87
CA ALA A 137 4.93 -6.84 3.38
C ALA A 137 4.85 -6.76 4.91
N GLU A 138 3.64 -6.75 5.45
CA GLU A 138 3.42 -7.00 6.87
C GLU A 138 3.56 -8.49 7.19
N PRO A 139 4.02 -8.87 8.40
CA PRO A 139 4.11 -10.27 8.81
C PRO A 139 2.75 -10.97 8.71
N GLY A 140 2.74 -12.17 8.17
CA GLY A 140 1.55 -13.00 8.03
C GLY A 140 0.51 -12.51 7.01
N ALA A 141 0.78 -11.44 6.24
CA ALA A 141 -0.13 -10.92 5.23
C ALA A 141 -0.42 -11.96 4.15
N LEU A 142 -1.68 -12.08 3.76
CA LEU A 142 -2.10 -12.91 2.63
C LEU A 142 -1.80 -12.17 1.33
N ILE A 143 -0.91 -12.75 0.52
CA ILE A 143 -0.50 -12.22 -0.79
C ILE A 143 -0.78 -13.30 -1.83
N ALA A 144 -1.79 -13.08 -2.65
CA ALA A 144 -2.28 -14.11 -3.55
C ALA A 144 -2.79 -13.54 -4.87
N PHE A 145 -2.72 -14.33 -5.95
CA PHE A 145 -3.54 -14.06 -7.14
C PHE A 145 -4.87 -14.82 -7.02
N ALA A 146 -4.83 -16.13 -7.11
CA ALA A 146 -6.00 -16.98 -6.86
C ALA A 146 -6.02 -17.43 -5.40
N GLY A 147 -7.17 -17.37 -4.75
CA GLY A 147 -7.30 -17.82 -3.36
C GLY A 147 -6.98 -19.33 -3.20
N ALA A 148 -6.44 -19.72 -2.05
CA ALA A 148 -6.05 -21.10 -1.76
C ALA A 148 -7.15 -22.13 -2.04
N ARG A 149 -8.41 -21.81 -1.72
CA ARG A 149 -9.56 -22.69 -2.01
C ARG A 149 -9.75 -22.96 -3.51
N VAL A 150 -9.51 -21.95 -4.35
CA VAL A 150 -9.63 -22.10 -5.81
C VAL A 150 -8.50 -22.99 -6.32
N ILE A 151 -7.30 -22.80 -5.83
CA ILE A 151 -6.14 -23.61 -6.22
C ILE A 151 -6.35 -25.07 -5.79
N GLN A 152 -6.69 -25.33 -4.54
CA GLN A 152 -6.97 -26.69 -4.02
C GLN A 152 -8.09 -27.38 -4.82
N GLY A 153 -9.19 -26.66 -5.10
CA GLY A 153 -10.29 -27.19 -5.90
C GLY A 153 -9.94 -27.51 -7.36
N THR A 154 -8.93 -26.82 -7.92
CA THR A 154 -8.51 -26.99 -9.31
C THR A 154 -7.41 -28.05 -9.46
N VAL A 155 -6.37 -27.95 -8.62
CA VAL A 155 -5.18 -28.82 -8.70
C VAL A 155 -5.39 -30.12 -7.92
N LYS A 156 -6.28 -30.12 -6.92
CA LYS A 156 -6.59 -31.25 -6.03
C LYS A 156 -5.38 -31.77 -5.24
N GLU A 157 -4.44 -30.88 -4.94
CA GLU A 157 -3.27 -31.16 -4.12
C GLU A 157 -3.35 -30.39 -2.79
N GLU A 158 -2.69 -30.92 -1.76
CA GLU A 158 -2.51 -30.20 -0.50
C GLU A 158 -1.49 -29.08 -0.69
N LEU A 159 -1.84 -27.88 -0.20
CA LEU A 159 -0.96 -26.72 -0.28
C LEU A 159 0.02 -26.75 0.88
N PRO A 160 1.29 -26.34 0.68
CA PRO A 160 2.27 -26.28 1.75
C PRO A 160 1.86 -25.34 2.86
N ASP A 161 2.36 -25.58 4.08
CA ASP A 161 2.13 -24.73 5.23
C ASP A 161 2.58 -23.29 4.97
N GLY A 162 1.75 -22.34 5.37
CA GLY A 162 2.02 -20.92 5.15
C GLY A 162 1.90 -20.47 3.70
N PHE A 163 1.36 -21.30 2.81
CA PHE A 163 1.14 -20.94 1.40
C PHE A 163 0.43 -19.58 1.25
N GLN A 164 0.97 -18.73 0.40
CA GLN A 164 0.51 -17.35 0.16
C GLN A 164 0.66 -16.38 1.35
N LYS A 165 1.32 -16.77 2.44
CA LYS A 165 1.71 -15.82 3.48
C LYS A 165 2.96 -15.05 3.07
N SER A 166 3.11 -13.83 3.60
CA SER A 166 4.24 -12.95 3.28
C SER A 166 5.60 -13.65 3.43
N GLU A 167 5.78 -14.47 4.47
CA GLU A 167 7.02 -15.23 4.72
C GLU A 167 7.28 -16.32 3.67
N TYR A 168 6.22 -16.89 3.11
CA TYR A 168 6.34 -17.82 1.99
C TYR A 168 6.67 -17.09 0.68
N VAL A 169 5.99 -15.97 0.45
CA VAL A 169 6.13 -15.17 -0.77
C VAL A 169 7.52 -14.50 -0.84
N GLU A 170 8.07 -14.07 0.31
CA GLU A 170 9.43 -13.53 0.41
C GLU A 170 10.47 -14.53 -0.10
N LYS A 171 10.35 -15.80 0.30
CA LYS A 171 11.26 -16.88 -0.15
C LYS A 171 11.23 -17.12 -1.66
N THR A 172 10.14 -16.72 -2.33
CA THR A 172 10.00 -16.81 -3.79
C THR A 172 10.50 -15.58 -4.53
N GLY A 173 10.92 -14.52 -3.81
CA GLY A 173 11.48 -13.30 -4.37
C GLY A 173 10.46 -12.28 -4.84
N PHE A 174 9.18 -12.44 -4.51
CA PHE A 174 8.14 -11.45 -4.84
C PHE A 174 7.98 -10.35 -3.79
N VAL A 175 8.52 -10.54 -2.61
CA VAL A 175 8.57 -9.54 -1.53
C VAL A 175 10.02 -9.35 -1.15
N ASP A 176 10.44 -8.11 -1.04
CA ASP A 176 11.82 -7.75 -0.71
C ASP A 176 12.07 -7.71 0.80
N LEU A 177 11.06 -7.30 1.58
CA LEU A 177 11.19 -7.11 3.02
C LEU A 177 9.87 -7.44 3.73
N ILE A 178 9.98 -8.06 4.91
CA ILE A 178 8.87 -8.18 5.87
C ILE A 178 9.14 -7.23 7.02
N VAL A 179 8.20 -6.33 7.31
CA VAL A 179 8.38 -5.27 8.31
C VAL A 179 7.12 -5.13 9.16
N GLU A 180 7.29 -5.12 10.48
CA GLU A 180 6.23 -4.85 11.44
C GLU A 180 5.64 -3.45 11.20
N ARG A 181 4.32 -3.30 11.35
CA ARG A 181 3.61 -2.02 11.12
C ARG A 181 4.21 -0.84 11.89
N LYS A 182 4.66 -1.06 13.13
CA LYS A 182 5.28 -0.02 13.97
C LYS A 182 6.60 0.52 13.40
N ASP A 183 7.31 -0.30 12.61
CA ASP A 183 8.62 0.01 12.05
C ASP A 183 8.56 0.49 10.60
N LEU A 184 7.36 0.40 9.95
CA LEU A 184 7.17 0.74 8.54
C LEU A 184 7.63 2.16 8.20
N ALA A 185 7.22 3.16 8.99
CA ALA A 185 7.56 4.55 8.70
C ALA A 185 9.08 4.78 8.68
N SER A 186 9.80 4.23 9.67
CA SER A 186 11.26 4.30 9.76
C SER A 186 11.94 3.58 8.59
N LYS A 187 11.48 2.36 8.27
CA LYS A 187 12.03 1.56 7.18
C LYS A 187 11.80 2.21 5.82
N ILE A 188 10.58 2.69 5.55
CA ILE A 188 10.24 3.42 4.32
C ILE A 188 11.10 4.68 4.20
N GLY A 189 11.27 5.44 5.28
CA GLY A 189 12.13 6.62 5.29
C GLY A 189 13.58 6.29 4.92
N THR A 190 14.13 5.20 5.46
CA THR A 190 15.48 4.72 5.11
C THR A 190 15.58 4.35 3.63
N LEU A 191 14.62 3.59 3.10
CA LEU A 191 14.59 3.18 1.70
C LEU A 191 14.48 4.38 0.76
N LEU A 192 13.63 5.34 1.09
CA LEU A 192 13.48 6.57 0.32
C LEU A 192 14.77 7.39 0.31
N SER A 193 15.49 7.49 1.43
CA SER A 193 16.76 8.21 1.49
C SER A 193 17.82 7.61 0.56
N ILE A 194 17.86 6.28 0.47
CA ILE A 194 18.75 5.55 -0.44
C ILE A 194 18.35 5.79 -1.89
N LEU A 195 17.08 5.61 -2.23
CA LEU A 195 16.57 5.74 -3.59
C LEU A 195 16.69 7.16 -4.13
N LEU A 196 16.47 8.16 -3.28
CA LEU A 196 16.59 9.58 -3.65
C LEU A 196 18.01 10.11 -3.52
N LYS A 197 18.98 9.28 -3.10
CA LYS A 197 20.39 9.67 -2.85
C LYS A 197 20.50 10.88 -1.90
N GLN A 198 19.56 10.99 -0.96
CA GLN A 198 19.62 12.02 0.07
C GLN A 198 20.35 11.42 1.28
N ASN A 199 21.37 12.15 1.79
CA ASN A 199 21.98 11.79 3.04
C ASN A 199 20.90 11.83 4.14
N SER A 200 20.63 10.69 4.79
CA SER A 200 19.82 10.68 5.99
C SER A 200 20.58 11.47 7.06
N VAL A 201 20.17 12.71 7.30
CA VAL A 201 20.54 13.41 8.52
C VAL A 201 19.82 12.67 9.63
N ILE A 202 20.47 11.65 10.17
CA ILE A 202 20.07 11.07 11.44
C ILE A 202 20.30 12.21 12.43
N SER A 203 19.20 12.80 12.89
CA SER A 203 19.21 13.86 13.88
C SER A 203 19.83 13.33 15.18
N SER A 204 21.11 13.61 15.36
CA SER A 204 21.84 13.50 16.63
C SER A 204 21.45 14.64 17.64
N GLU A 205 20.29 15.24 17.46
CA GLU A 205 19.82 16.38 18.28
C GLU A 205 18.98 16.00 19.51
N GLN A 206 19.05 14.76 19.99
CA GLN A 206 18.34 14.42 21.25
C GLN A 206 19.24 14.16 22.46
N ASN A 207 20.54 14.46 22.40
CA ASN A 207 21.45 14.22 23.53
C ASN A 207 22.13 15.47 24.12
N GLU A 208 21.85 16.70 23.70
CA GLU A 208 22.51 17.89 24.25
C GLU A 208 21.68 18.71 25.26
N THR A 209 20.45 18.28 25.60
CA THR A 209 19.61 19.05 26.56
C THR A 209 19.55 18.45 27.96
N SER A 210 20.37 17.45 28.29
CA SER A 210 20.40 16.86 29.64
C SER A 210 21.65 17.21 30.47
N GLU A 211 22.67 17.87 29.94
CA GLU A 211 23.87 18.22 30.72
C GLU A 211 23.96 19.68 31.18
N ASP A 212 23.18 20.60 30.60
CA ASP A 212 23.21 22.03 31.01
C ASP A 212 22.28 22.38 32.18
N SER A 213 21.48 21.47 32.69
CA SER A 213 20.61 21.71 33.85
C SER A 213 21.24 21.34 35.20
N GLN A 214 22.45 20.77 35.24
CA GLN A 214 23.13 20.41 36.49
C GLN A 214 24.25 21.37 36.89
N SER A 215 24.64 22.33 36.07
CA SER A 215 25.69 23.30 36.39
C SER A 215 25.20 24.60 37.04
N LEU A 216 23.90 24.89 37.06
CA LEU A 216 23.32 26.13 37.61
C LEU A 216 22.87 26.03 39.07
N THR A 217 22.99 24.88 39.75
CA THR A 217 22.55 24.71 41.13
C THR A 217 23.71 24.68 42.14
N ARG A 218 24.93 25.00 41.72
CA ARG A 218 26.14 25.01 42.62
C ARG A 218 26.81 26.38 42.81
N ALA A 219 26.14 27.46 42.42
CA ALA A 219 26.68 28.83 42.60
C ALA A 219 25.80 29.73 43.49
N ALA A 220 24.97 29.15 44.37
CA ALA A 220 24.20 29.90 45.36
C ALA A 220 24.10 29.12 46.68
N SER A 221 25.22 29.00 47.39
CA SER A 221 25.30 28.73 48.83
C SER A 221 26.63 29.22 49.36
#